data_c489a98c3a553de5c969f74cd4b240a1
#
_entry.id   c489a98c3a553de5c969f74cd4b240a1
#
_cell.length_a   1.000
_cell.length_b   1.000
_cell.length_c   1.000
_cell.angle_alpha   90.00
_cell.angle_beta   90.00
_cell.angle_gamma   90.00
#
_symmetry.space_group_name_H-M   'P 1'
#
loop_
_entity.id
_entity.type
_entity.pdbx_description
1 polymer ?
#
loop_
_entity_poly.entity_id
_entity_poly.type
_entity_poly.pdbx_seq_one_letter_code
_entity_poly.pdbx_strand_id
1 'polypeptide(L)'
;GRPLNLRTHTSPMQVRYARAHARKYAGVDPMPEIRVIAPGRTYRVDSDATHSPMFHQVEGLWIGENVSFKDLKFMYLEFMKAFFETSELALRFRPSYFPFTEPSAEIDVRFEHGPLEGQWLEVAGSGQVHPNVVRNFGLDPERYIGFAFGMGAERLTMLRYGVNDMRVFFDG
;
A
#
# COMPACT_ATOMS: atom_id res chain seq x y z
N GLY A 1 14.46 4.58 17.00
CA GLY A 1 14.22 5.07 15.68
C GLY A 1 12.75 4.97 15.31
N ARG A 2 12.27 6.01 14.70
CA ARG A 2 10.89 5.98 14.20
C ARG A 2 10.78 4.93 13.12
N PRO A 3 9.75 4.08 13.17
CA PRO A 3 9.50 3.19 12.06
C PRO A 3 9.35 4.01 10.78
N LEU A 4 9.77 3.43 9.68
CA LEU A 4 9.54 3.99 8.36
C LEU A 4 8.05 4.26 8.20
N ASN A 5 7.69 5.52 8.17
CA ASN A 5 6.34 5.87 7.79
C ASN A 5 6.20 5.58 6.29
N LEU A 6 5.59 4.44 6.02
CA LEU A 6 5.15 4.14 4.68
C LEU A 6 4.09 5.17 4.32
N ARG A 7 4.46 6.09 3.45
CA ARG A 7 3.53 7.12 3.01
C ARG A 7 2.67 6.56 1.90
N THR A 8 1.37 6.58 2.11
CA THR A 8 0.44 6.37 1.02
C THR A 8 0.43 7.64 0.17
N HIS A 9 1.47 7.80 -0.62
CA HIS A 9 1.54 8.87 -1.59
C HIS A 9 0.85 8.43 -2.85
N THR A 10 -0.06 9.26 -3.33
CA THR A 10 -0.41 9.18 -4.73
C THR A 10 0.75 9.83 -5.48
N SER A 11 1.62 9.01 -6.05
CA SER A 11 2.76 9.50 -6.80
C SER A 11 2.30 10.28 -8.03
N PRO A 12 3.11 11.20 -8.56
CA PRO A 12 2.77 11.90 -9.81
C PRO A 12 2.44 10.94 -10.95
N MET A 13 3.07 9.78 -10.98
CA MET A 13 2.78 8.75 -11.99
C MET A 13 1.36 8.22 -11.85
N GLN A 14 0.90 7.97 -10.62
CA GLN A 14 -0.46 7.50 -10.38
C GLN A 14 -1.49 8.56 -10.71
N VAL A 15 -1.22 9.83 -10.41
CA VAL A 15 -2.09 10.96 -10.79
C VAL A 15 -2.24 11.03 -12.30
N ARG A 16 -1.13 10.94 -13.03
CA ARG A 16 -1.15 10.94 -14.50
C ARG A 16 -1.93 9.76 -15.06
N TYR A 17 -1.72 8.59 -14.49
CA TYR A 17 -2.43 7.38 -14.90
C TYR A 17 -3.93 7.53 -14.68
N ALA A 18 -4.35 7.98 -13.49
CA ALA A 18 -5.76 8.16 -13.17
C ALA A 18 -6.43 9.19 -14.09
N ARG A 19 -5.75 10.30 -14.37
CA ARG A 19 -6.26 11.33 -15.30
C ARG A 19 -6.37 10.81 -16.72
N ALA A 20 -5.38 10.06 -17.19
CA ALA A 20 -5.40 9.48 -18.52
C ALA A 20 -6.53 8.46 -18.66
N HIS A 21 -6.73 7.65 -17.63
CA HIS A 21 -7.82 6.67 -17.56
C HIS A 21 -9.19 7.36 -17.62
N ALA A 22 -9.37 8.39 -16.82
CA ALA A 22 -10.62 9.16 -16.79
C ALA A 22 -10.93 9.79 -18.15
N ARG A 23 -9.92 10.30 -18.85
CA ARG A 23 -10.08 10.85 -20.20
C ARG A 23 -10.39 9.78 -21.24
N LYS A 24 -9.68 8.65 -21.18
CA LYS A 24 -9.88 7.54 -22.11
C LYS A 24 -11.30 7.00 -22.04
N TYR A 25 -11.87 6.93 -20.86
CA TYR A 25 -13.19 6.38 -20.64
C TYR A 25 -14.27 7.44 -20.41
N ALA A 26 -14.01 8.70 -20.80
CA ALA A 26 -15.00 9.75 -20.74
C ALA A 26 -16.25 9.35 -21.55
N GLY A 27 -17.42 9.45 -20.92
CA GLY A 27 -18.68 9.04 -21.53
C GLY A 27 -19.00 7.56 -21.41
N VAL A 28 -18.09 6.73 -20.91
CA VAL A 28 -18.37 5.33 -20.60
C VAL A 28 -18.89 5.24 -19.17
N ASP A 29 -20.07 4.67 -19.01
CA ASP A 29 -20.78 4.62 -17.74
C ASP A 29 -21.23 3.18 -17.43
N PRO A 30 -20.76 2.54 -16.34
CA PRO A 30 -19.71 3.02 -15.46
C PRO A 30 -18.31 2.96 -16.08
N MET A 31 -17.45 3.86 -15.65
CA MET A 31 -16.03 3.82 -16.03
C MET A 31 -15.40 2.53 -15.50
N PRO A 32 -14.57 1.82 -16.28
CA PRO A 32 -13.83 0.70 -15.76
C PRO A 32 -12.97 1.10 -14.55
N GLU A 33 -12.86 0.21 -13.57
CA GLU A 33 -12.07 0.49 -12.37
C GLU A 33 -10.62 0.81 -12.71
N ILE A 34 -10.05 1.74 -11.95
CA ILE A 34 -8.61 1.99 -11.97
C ILE A 34 -7.97 1.03 -10.98
N ARG A 35 -7.06 0.20 -11.47
CA ARG A 35 -6.23 -0.67 -10.64
C ARG A 35 -4.81 -0.56 -11.15
N VAL A 36 -3.97 0.16 -10.42
CA VAL A 36 -2.59 0.37 -10.82
C VAL A 36 -1.66 0.15 -9.64
N ILE A 37 -0.55 -0.52 -9.91
CA ILE A 37 0.54 -0.71 -8.97
C ILE A 37 1.79 -0.16 -9.63
N ALA A 38 2.50 0.68 -8.92
CA ALA A 38 3.71 1.31 -9.42
C ALA A 38 4.84 1.18 -8.40
N PRO A 39 6.03 0.77 -8.83
CA PRO A 39 7.20 0.85 -7.99
C PRO A 39 7.62 2.31 -7.83
N GLY A 40 8.09 2.64 -6.65
CA GLY A 40 8.58 3.97 -6.35
C GLY A 40 9.87 3.89 -5.54
N ARG A 41 10.62 4.98 -5.54
CA ARG A 41 11.80 5.12 -4.70
C ARG A 41 11.54 6.22 -3.70
N THR A 42 11.84 5.95 -2.44
CA THR A 42 11.71 6.92 -1.38
C THR A 42 13.05 7.11 -0.71
N TYR A 43 13.45 8.35 -0.53
CA TYR A 43 14.67 8.68 0.20
C TYR A 43 14.29 9.09 1.62
N ARG A 44 14.95 8.48 2.59
CA ARG A 44 14.84 8.91 3.98
C ARG A 44 15.89 9.98 4.21
N VAL A 45 15.45 11.18 4.54
CA VAL A 45 16.37 12.22 5.00
C VAL A 45 16.68 11.90 6.45
N ASP A 46 17.82 11.28 6.66
CA ASP A 46 18.34 11.07 8.00
C ASP A 46 19.33 12.17 8.34
N SER A 47 19.48 12.50 9.62
CA SER A 47 20.41 13.52 10.09
C SER A 47 21.88 13.14 9.88
N ASP A 48 22.14 11.91 9.49
CA ASP A 48 23.47 11.44 9.15
C ASP A 48 23.71 11.62 7.65
N ALA A 49 24.49 12.64 7.31
CA ALA A 49 24.75 13.01 5.94
C ALA A 49 25.51 11.95 5.11
N THR A 50 26.04 10.92 5.76
CA THR A 50 26.80 9.86 5.09
C THR A 50 25.93 8.70 4.63
N HIS A 51 24.69 8.62 5.12
CA HIS A 51 23.78 7.55 4.79
C HIS A 51 22.40 8.13 4.47
N SER A 52 22.12 8.28 3.18
CA SER A 52 20.75 8.51 2.71
C SER A 52 20.22 7.18 2.16
N PRO A 53 19.67 6.31 3.01
CA PRO A 53 19.19 5.03 2.50
C PRO A 53 18.02 5.26 1.56
N MET A 54 18.13 4.70 0.38
CA MET A 54 17.05 4.66 -0.58
C MET A 54 16.20 3.43 -0.30
N PHE A 55 14.89 3.62 -0.24
CA PHE A 55 13.94 2.53 -0.05
C PHE A 55 13.08 2.39 -1.29
N HIS A 56 12.81 1.16 -1.66
CA HIS A 56 11.85 0.86 -2.71
C HIS A 56 10.48 0.71 -2.09
N GLN A 57 9.49 1.39 -2.66
CA GLN A 57 8.10 1.25 -2.28
C GLN A 57 7.31 0.70 -3.44
N VAL A 58 6.30 -0.07 -3.12
CA VAL A 58 5.26 -0.45 -4.06
C VAL A 58 4.01 0.33 -3.66
N GLU A 59 3.53 1.15 -4.56
CA GLU A 59 2.34 1.96 -4.35
C GLU A 59 1.22 1.46 -5.23
N GLY A 60 0.01 1.51 -4.71
CA GLY A 60 -1.16 1.09 -5.46
C GLY A 60 -2.30 2.07 -5.35
N LEU A 61 -3.15 2.06 -6.37
CA LEU A 61 -4.35 2.89 -6.43
C LEU A 61 -5.48 2.05 -7.00
N TRP A 62 -6.60 2.01 -6.28
CA TRP A 62 -7.80 1.29 -6.70
C TRP A 62 -9.00 2.22 -6.58
N ILE A 63 -9.58 2.59 -7.73
CA ILE A 63 -10.73 3.49 -7.79
C ILE A 63 -11.85 2.81 -8.56
N GLY A 64 -13.04 2.84 -7.99
CA GLY A 64 -14.21 2.30 -8.64
C GLY A 64 -15.49 2.81 -8.02
N GLU A 65 -16.60 2.46 -8.64
CA GLU A 65 -17.92 2.88 -8.20
C GLU A 65 -18.37 2.12 -6.94
N ASN A 66 -17.99 0.87 -6.84
CA ASN A 66 -18.42 -0.03 -5.77
C ASN A 66 -17.27 -0.58 -4.92
N VAL A 67 -16.13 0.09 -4.93
CA VAL A 67 -14.98 -0.34 -4.13
C VAL A 67 -15.23 0.02 -2.67
N SER A 68 -15.10 -0.95 -1.78
CA SER A 68 -15.31 -0.77 -0.35
C SER A 68 -14.04 -1.07 0.44
N PHE A 69 -14.01 -0.62 1.68
CA PHE A 69 -12.92 -0.95 2.60
C PHE A 69 -12.84 -2.46 2.85
N LYS A 70 -13.97 -3.14 2.82
CA LYS A 70 -14.02 -4.60 2.93
C LYS A 70 -13.31 -5.29 1.77
N ASP A 71 -13.49 -4.76 0.55
CA ASP A 71 -12.79 -5.26 -0.64
C ASP A 71 -11.28 -5.07 -0.52
N LEU A 72 -10.86 -3.92 0.00
CA LEU A 72 -9.45 -3.62 0.24
C LEU A 72 -8.86 -4.61 1.24
N LYS A 73 -9.54 -4.86 2.36
CA LYS A 73 -9.09 -5.82 3.36
C LYS A 73 -8.93 -7.22 2.78
N PHE A 74 -9.91 -7.66 2.00
CA PHE A 74 -9.87 -8.98 1.35
C PHE A 74 -8.70 -9.08 0.39
N MET A 75 -8.50 -8.06 -0.43
CA MET A 75 -7.40 -8.02 -1.40
C MET A 75 -6.04 -8.11 -0.70
N TYR A 76 -5.86 -7.34 0.39
CA TYR A 76 -4.62 -7.38 1.17
C TYR A 76 -4.38 -8.73 1.80
N LEU A 77 -5.42 -9.34 2.36
CA LEU A 77 -5.31 -10.66 3.00
C LEU A 77 -4.86 -11.70 1.98
N GLU A 78 -5.49 -11.73 0.81
CA GLU A 78 -5.12 -12.66 -0.25
C GLU A 78 -3.70 -12.41 -0.78
N PHE A 79 -3.33 -11.13 -0.95
CA PHE A 79 -1.99 -10.77 -1.37
C PHE A 79 -0.93 -11.24 -0.36
N MET A 80 -1.16 -10.99 0.92
CA MET A 80 -0.20 -11.36 1.97
C MET A 80 -0.07 -12.87 2.10
N LYS A 81 -1.18 -13.60 2.00
CA LYS A 81 -1.14 -15.07 2.00
C LYS A 81 -0.32 -15.61 0.83
N ALA A 82 -0.53 -15.06 -0.36
CA ALA A 82 0.22 -15.46 -1.54
C ALA A 82 1.69 -15.08 -1.45
N PHE A 83 1.98 -13.87 -1.00
CA PHE A 83 3.35 -13.38 -0.91
C PHE A 83 4.18 -14.17 0.12
N PHE A 84 3.62 -14.45 1.29
CA PHE A 84 4.30 -15.19 2.34
C PHE A 84 4.12 -16.71 2.23
N GLU A 85 3.37 -17.16 1.24
CA GLU A 85 3.13 -18.60 0.98
C GLU A 85 2.56 -19.32 2.21
N THR A 86 1.62 -18.68 2.88
CA THR A 86 0.94 -19.25 4.04
C THR A 86 -0.53 -18.87 4.03
N SER A 87 -1.38 -19.81 4.46
CA SER A 87 -2.80 -19.54 4.66
C SER A 87 -3.10 -19.10 6.10
N GLU A 88 -2.09 -19.15 6.98
CA GLU A 88 -2.27 -18.94 8.41
C GLU A 88 -1.61 -17.64 8.86
N LEU A 89 -2.21 -16.53 8.47
CA LEU A 89 -1.82 -15.21 8.94
C LEU A 89 -3.06 -14.37 9.22
N ALA A 90 -2.91 -13.36 10.04
CA ALA A 90 -3.94 -12.39 10.35
C ALA A 90 -3.49 -10.99 9.99
N LEU A 91 -4.42 -10.14 9.61
CA LEU A 91 -4.18 -8.72 9.38
C LEU A 91 -4.87 -7.88 10.44
N ARG A 92 -4.24 -6.74 10.74
CA ARG A 92 -4.81 -5.72 11.61
C ARG A 92 -4.66 -4.37 10.95
N PHE A 93 -5.75 -3.59 10.96
CA PHE A 93 -5.76 -2.23 10.45
C PHE A 93 -5.81 -1.29 11.63
N ARG A 94 -4.76 -0.49 11.82
CA ARG A 94 -4.67 0.50 12.90
C ARG A 94 -4.92 1.89 12.34
N PRO A 95 -5.76 2.71 12.99
CA PRO A 95 -5.96 4.09 12.52
C PRO A 95 -4.63 4.85 12.42
N SER A 96 -4.49 5.62 11.37
CA SER A 96 -3.31 6.44 11.11
C SER A 96 -3.70 7.71 10.38
N TYR A 97 -2.71 8.53 10.08
CA TYR A 97 -2.90 9.75 9.32
C TYR A 97 -1.90 9.82 8.17
N PHE A 98 -2.43 10.07 6.97
CA PHE A 98 -1.62 10.36 5.80
C PHE A 98 -2.23 11.56 5.07
N PRO A 99 -1.42 12.45 4.45
CA PRO A 99 -1.91 13.72 3.93
C PRO A 99 -3.00 13.63 2.85
N PHE A 100 -3.03 12.55 2.07
CA PHE A 100 -3.93 12.44 0.90
C PHE A 100 -5.08 11.46 1.10
N THR A 101 -5.18 10.88 2.29
CA THR A 101 -6.21 9.88 2.58
C THR A 101 -6.90 10.16 3.90
N GLU A 102 -8.19 9.82 3.94
CA GLU A 102 -9.01 9.89 5.16
C GLU A 102 -10.25 9.00 4.98
N PRO A 103 -10.50 8.00 5.82
CA PRO A 103 -9.64 7.53 6.90
C PRO A 103 -8.40 6.82 6.39
N SER A 104 -7.35 6.78 7.23
CA SER A 104 -6.10 6.13 6.92
C SER A 104 -5.80 5.04 7.95
N ALA A 105 -5.05 4.03 7.53
CA ALA A 105 -4.70 2.92 8.40
C ALA A 105 -3.29 2.41 8.08
N GLU A 106 -2.61 1.99 9.13
CA GLU A 106 -1.42 1.16 9.01
C GLU A 106 -1.85 -0.29 9.08
N ILE A 107 -1.22 -1.14 8.28
CA ILE A 107 -1.56 -2.55 8.15
C ILE A 107 -0.46 -3.38 8.77
N ASP A 108 -0.83 -4.20 9.74
CA ASP A 108 0.07 -5.14 10.39
C ASP A 108 -0.31 -6.56 10.01
N VAL A 109 0.70 -7.44 9.95
CA VAL A 109 0.52 -8.87 9.75
C VAL A 109 1.01 -9.61 10.98
N ARG A 110 0.34 -10.70 11.32
CA ARG A 110 0.78 -11.64 12.36
C ARG A 110 0.79 -13.05 11.76
N PHE A 111 1.89 -13.73 11.93
CA PHE A 111 2.04 -15.11 11.50
C PHE A 111 1.66 -16.07 12.63
N GLU A 112 0.96 -17.14 12.29
CA GLU A 112 0.55 -18.15 13.25
C GLU A 112 1.66 -19.18 13.52
N HIS A 113 2.64 -19.29 12.62
CA HIS A 113 3.75 -20.23 12.72
C HIS A 113 5.06 -19.59 12.26
N GLY A 114 6.17 -20.18 12.67
CA GLY A 114 7.49 -19.79 12.22
C GLY A 114 8.23 -18.86 13.19
N PRO A 115 9.41 -18.38 12.79
CA PRO A 115 10.28 -17.58 13.68
C PRO A 115 9.66 -16.27 14.13
N LEU A 116 8.70 -15.72 13.38
CA LEU A 116 8.05 -14.45 13.70
C LEU A 116 6.65 -14.64 14.29
N GLU A 117 6.34 -15.84 14.74
CA GLU A 117 5.02 -16.20 15.27
C GLU A 117 4.57 -15.24 16.40
N GLY A 118 3.30 -14.85 16.33
CA GLY A 118 2.62 -14.12 17.39
C GLY A 118 2.91 -12.63 17.46
N GLN A 119 3.83 -12.11 16.65
CA GLN A 119 4.16 -10.69 16.63
C GLN A 119 3.38 -9.96 15.55
N TRP A 120 2.89 -8.77 15.89
CA TRP A 120 2.31 -7.87 14.90
C TRP A 120 3.44 -7.07 14.25
N LEU A 121 3.53 -7.16 12.94
CA LEU A 121 4.59 -6.56 12.14
C LEU A 121 3.96 -5.63 11.11
N GLU A 122 4.36 -4.36 11.10
CA GLU A 122 3.85 -3.38 10.16
C GLU A 122 4.38 -3.68 8.74
N VAL A 123 3.47 -3.74 7.77
CA VAL A 123 3.82 -4.07 6.39
C VAL A 123 3.38 -3.04 5.36
N ALA A 124 2.35 -2.24 5.68
CA ALA A 124 1.80 -1.32 4.69
C ALA A 124 1.07 -0.16 5.35
N GLY A 125 0.89 0.90 4.59
CA GLY A 125 -0.05 1.97 4.89
C GLY A 125 -1.12 2.03 3.82
N SER A 126 -2.33 2.38 4.19
CA SER A 126 -3.43 2.52 3.25
C SER A 126 -4.42 3.57 3.71
N GLY A 127 -5.28 3.99 2.80
CA GLY A 127 -6.36 4.90 3.15
C GLY A 127 -7.28 5.16 1.99
N GLN A 128 -8.45 5.68 2.33
CA GLN A 128 -9.38 6.16 1.32
C GLN A 128 -8.86 7.48 0.75
N VAL A 129 -8.76 7.56 -0.56
CA VAL A 129 -8.32 8.78 -1.24
C VAL A 129 -9.32 9.90 -0.96
N HIS A 130 -8.79 11.05 -0.53
CA HIS A 130 -9.64 12.19 -0.19
C HIS A 130 -10.50 12.60 -1.40
N PRO A 131 -11.77 12.97 -1.18
CA PRO A 131 -12.65 13.38 -2.29
C PRO A 131 -12.07 14.46 -3.20
N ASN A 132 -11.32 15.41 -2.64
CA ASN A 132 -10.68 16.45 -3.43
C ASN A 132 -9.62 15.90 -4.39
N VAL A 133 -8.94 14.84 -3.99
CA VAL A 133 -7.94 14.16 -4.84
C VAL A 133 -8.64 13.39 -5.96
N VAL A 134 -9.74 12.71 -5.65
CA VAL A 134 -10.57 12.03 -6.66
C VAL A 134 -11.07 13.04 -7.69
N ARG A 135 -11.52 14.20 -7.22
CA ARG A 135 -11.96 15.30 -8.10
C ARG A 135 -10.83 15.77 -9.00
N ASN A 136 -9.61 15.88 -8.47
CA ASN A 136 -8.43 16.27 -9.23
C ASN A 136 -8.06 15.26 -10.33
N PHE A 137 -8.48 14.01 -10.18
CA PHE A 137 -8.33 13.01 -11.24
C PHE A 137 -9.32 13.21 -12.39
N GLY A 138 -10.30 14.09 -12.21
CA GLY A 138 -11.38 14.30 -13.18
C GLY A 138 -12.59 13.40 -12.94
N LEU A 139 -12.74 12.86 -11.74
CA LEU A 139 -13.81 11.96 -11.38
C LEU A 139 -14.75 12.59 -10.36
N ASP A 140 -16.00 12.13 -10.33
CA ASP A 140 -16.98 12.56 -9.36
C ASP A 140 -16.77 11.80 -8.04
N PRO A 141 -16.38 12.50 -6.95
CA PRO A 141 -16.09 11.85 -5.68
C PRO A 141 -17.36 11.33 -4.98
N GLU A 142 -18.54 11.74 -5.39
CA GLU A 142 -19.79 11.17 -4.86
C GLU A 142 -20.09 9.81 -5.48
N ARG A 143 -19.49 9.54 -6.62
CA ARG A 143 -19.72 8.32 -7.38
C ARG A 143 -18.56 7.32 -7.28
N TYR A 144 -17.33 7.82 -7.27
CA TYR A 144 -16.13 6.99 -7.28
C TYR A 144 -15.41 7.08 -5.95
N ILE A 145 -15.06 5.91 -5.41
CA ILE A 145 -14.29 5.78 -4.17
C ILE A 145 -12.94 5.20 -4.53
N GLY A 146 -11.90 5.78 -3.99
CA GLY A 146 -10.54 5.34 -4.21
C GLY A 146 -9.83 4.94 -2.94
N PHE A 147 -8.98 3.93 -3.04
CA PHE A 147 -8.05 3.54 -1.99
C PHE A 147 -6.64 3.58 -2.52
N ALA A 148 -5.75 4.16 -1.74
CA ALA A 148 -4.33 4.17 -2.00
C ALA A 148 -3.62 3.33 -0.95
N PHE A 149 -2.52 2.71 -1.35
CA PHE A 149 -1.71 1.92 -0.43
C PHE A 149 -0.24 2.00 -0.79
N GLY A 150 0.62 1.80 0.21
CA GLY A 150 2.05 1.77 0.03
C GLY A 150 2.66 0.68 0.89
N MET A 151 3.65 -0.02 0.31
CA MET A 151 4.38 -1.09 0.98
C MET A 151 5.87 -0.90 0.76
N GLY A 152 6.68 -1.12 1.79
CA GLY A 152 8.13 -1.13 1.66
C GLY A 152 8.61 -2.46 1.10
N ALA A 153 9.21 -2.45 -0.08
CA ALA A 153 9.64 -3.68 -0.75
C ALA A 153 10.71 -4.42 0.05
N GLU A 154 11.69 -3.70 0.59
CA GLU A 154 12.75 -4.29 1.41
C GLU A 154 12.18 -4.90 2.69
N ARG A 155 11.23 -4.21 3.30
CA ARG A 155 10.55 -4.70 4.50
C ARG A 155 9.83 -6.01 4.25
N LEU A 156 9.05 -6.07 3.18
CA LEU A 156 8.33 -7.29 2.80
C LEU A 156 9.29 -8.43 2.50
N THR A 157 10.36 -8.14 1.76
CA THR A 157 11.38 -9.14 1.41
C THR A 157 12.06 -9.68 2.67
N MET A 158 12.44 -8.79 3.58
CA MET A 158 13.06 -9.18 4.85
C MET A 158 12.14 -10.07 5.67
N LEU A 159 10.86 -9.72 5.75
CA LEU A 159 9.88 -10.52 6.48
C LEU A 159 9.64 -11.88 5.82
N ARG A 160 9.62 -11.92 4.48
CA ARG A 160 9.47 -13.19 3.77
C ARG A 160 10.63 -14.14 4.07
N TYR A 161 11.88 -13.64 4.01
CA TYR A 161 13.04 -14.45 4.36
C TYR A 161 13.04 -14.81 5.84
N GLY A 162 12.61 -13.92 6.72
CA GLY A 162 12.48 -14.18 8.15
C GLY A 162 11.47 -15.28 8.46
N VAL A 163 10.40 -15.39 7.68
CA VAL A 163 9.41 -16.47 7.83
C VAL A 163 9.97 -17.82 7.36
N ASN A 164 10.74 -17.81 6.27
CA ASN A 164 11.25 -19.04 5.65
C ASN A 164 12.62 -19.44 6.21
N ASP A 165 13.60 -18.54 6.16
CA ASP A 165 14.94 -18.77 6.69
C ASP A 165 15.69 -17.44 6.84
N MET A 166 15.76 -16.92 8.06
CA MET A 166 16.45 -15.67 8.35
C MET A 166 17.93 -15.70 8.05
N ARG A 167 18.55 -16.87 8.10
CA ARG A 167 19.99 -16.99 7.87
C ARG A 167 20.36 -16.69 6.44
N VAL A 168 19.52 -17.04 5.48
CA VAL A 168 19.75 -16.78 4.06
C VAL A 168 19.86 -15.28 3.79
N PHE A 169 19.07 -14.48 4.49
CA PHE A 169 19.05 -13.03 4.32
C PHE A 169 20.34 -12.37 4.84
N PHE A 170 20.86 -12.85 5.95
CA PHE A 170 22.03 -12.23 6.60
C PHE A 170 23.37 -12.77 6.13
N ASP A 171 23.41 -13.95 5.55
CA ASP A 171 24.62 -14.58 5.06
C ASP A 171 24.92 -14.25 3.59
N GLY A 172 24.02 -13.55 2.94
CA GLY A 172 24.14 -13.22 1.52
C GLY A 172 24.90 -11.96 1.20
#